data_effdc86c938a705450cc4245943439bc
#
_entry.id   effdc86c938a705450cc4245943439bc
#
_cell.length_a   1.000
_cell.length_b   1.000
_cell.length_c   1.000
_cell.angle_alpha   90.00
_cell.angle_beta   90.00
_cell.angle_gamma   90.00
#
_symmetry.space_group_name_H-M   'P 1'
#
loop_
_entity.id
_entity.type
_entity.pdbx_description
1 polymer ?
#
loop_
_entity_poly.entity_id
_entity_poly.type
_entity_poly.pdbx_seq_one_letter_code
_entity_poly.pdbx_strand_id
1 'polypeptide(L)'
;MRGVAARWTGASVPAGPRQLTGDTVASALSAALPGAVATATAEWVEVEPSRILDALRWLHDDAEMDAKQLSNLCAVDRHDRFEVVYHLQSMDRNHQIVVKAVVGEHDDPSLPSCYPVYKGALLQEREVYDLMGIRFEGHPDLRRMFLWEGYPGFPLRKDFLQIPDHHPGLPKFPFEEPGVQAR
;
A
#
# COMPACT_ATOMS: atom_id res chain seq x y z
N MET A 1 -35.15 -25.22 -32.20
CA MET A 1 -34.09 -24.40 -31.57
C MET A 1 -33.17 -25.33 -30.76
N ARG A 2 -31.98 -25.63 -31.26
CA ARG A 2 -31.01 -26.48 -30.55
C ARG A 2 -30.01 -25.54 -29.87
N GLY A 3 -30.07 -25.51 -28.55
CA GLY A 3 -29.11 -24.72 -27.72
C GLY A 3 -27.71 -25.31 -27.85
N VAL A 4 -26.80 -24.50 -28.37
CA VAL A 4 -25.37 -24.78 -28.35
C VAL A 4 -24.86 -24.47 -26.95
N ALA A 5 -24.84 -25.51 -26.10
CA ALA A 5 -24.08 -25.45 -24.86
C ALA A 5 -22.60 -25.47 -25.26
N ALA A 6 -21.96 -24.29 -25.21
CA ALA A 6 -20.50 -24.19 -25.31
C ALA A 6 -19.92 -25.00 -24.14
N ARG A 7 -19.38 -26.19 -24.43
CA ARG A 7 -18.56 -26.93 -23.48
C ARG A 7 -17.28 -26.10 -23.25
N TRP A 8 -17.17 -25.56 -22.08
CA TRP A 8 -15.89 -25.05 -21.55
C TRP A 8 -14.95 -26.26 -21.46
N THR A 9 -14.15 -26.48 -22.50
CA THR A 9 -13.06 -27.44 -22.43
C THR A 9 -12.02 -26.79 -21.55
N GLY A 10 -11.83 -27.33 -20.33
CA GLY A 10 -10.95 -26.81 -19.32
C GLY A 10 -9.52 -26.58 -19.83
N ALA A 11 -9.27 -25.41 -20.35
CA ALA A 11 -7.92 -24.88 -20.38
C ALA A 11 -7.46 -24.82 -18.91
N SER A 12 -6.37 -25.47 -18.61
CA SER A 12 -5.73 -25.37 -17.28
C SER A 12 -5.64 -23.89 -16.94
N VAL A 13 -6.23 -23.49 -15.80
CA VAL A 13 -6.05 -22.13 -15.28
C VAL A 13 -4.54 -21.92 -15.21
N PRO A 14 -3.97 -20.90 -15.88
CA PRO A 14 -2.54 -20.65 -15.81
C PRO A 14 -2.16 -20.51 -14.34
N ALA A 15 -1.02 -21.08 -13.96
CA ALA A 15 -0.49 -20.90 -12.61
C ALA A 15 -0.42 -19.40 -12.33
N GLY A 16 -0.87 -19.01 -11.14
CA GLY A 16 -0.76 -17.60 -10.70
C GLY A 16 0.67 -17.09 -10.77
N PRO A 17 0.89 -15.78 -10.59
CA PRO A 17 2.23 -15.21 -10.66
C PRO A 17 3.15 -15.88 -9.62
N ARG A 18 4.39 -16.15 -10.04
CA ARG A 18 5.40 -16.70 -9.14
C ARG A 18 5.88 -15.60 -8.21
N GLN A 19 5.86 -15.84 -6.90
CA GLN A 19 6.50 -14.95 -5.95
C GLN A 19 8.03 -15.01 -6.13
N LEU A 20 8.68 -13.87 -6.42
CA LEU A 20 10.13 -13.76 -6.28
C LEU A 20 10.49 -13.64 -4.80
N THR A 21 11.53 -14.37 -4.39
CA THR A 21 11.98 -14.27 -3.00
C THR A 21 12.60 -12.91 -2.73
N GLY A 22 12.36 -12.37 -1.54
CA GLY A 22 12.94 -11.09 -1.14
C GLY A 22 14.47 -11.13 -1.16
N ASP A 23 15.10 -12.26 -0.87
CA ASP A 23 16.55 -12.42 -0.96
C ASP A 23 17.08 -12.24 -2.39
N THR A 24 16.36 -12.76 -3.39
CA THR A 24 16.73 -12.58 -4.81
C THR A 24 16.64 -11.12 -5.21
N VAL A 25 15.52 -10.46 -4.83
CA VAL A 25 15.30 -9.04 -5.12
C VAL A 25 16.32 -8.18 -4.37
N ALA A 26 16.60 -8.48 -3.10
CA ALA A 26 17.57 -7.76 -2.29
C ALA A 26 18.98 -7.85 -2.85
N SER A 27 19.39 -9.02 -3.32
CA SER A 27 20.71 -9.20 -3.94
C SER A 27 20.87 -8.35 -5.20
N ALA A 28 19.87 -8.37 -6.08
CA ALA A 28 19.87 -7.58 -7.31
C ALA A 28 19.82 -6.08 -7.01
N LEU A 29 18.93 -5.66 -6.08
CA LEU A 29 18.78 -4.26 -5.69
C LEU A 29 20.04 -3.72 -5.01
N SER A 30 20.69 -4.50 -4.13
CA SER A 30 21.93 -4.09 -3.46
C SER A 30 23.10 -3.91 -4.41
N ALA A 31 23.14 -4.71 -5.49
CA ALA A 31 24.15 -4.56 -6.53
C ALA A 31 23.95 -3.26 -7.34
N ALA A 32 22.71 -2.89 -7.61
CA ALA A 32 22.36 -1.70 -8.39
C ALA A 32 22.35 -0.41 -7.54
N LEU A 33 21.84 -0.50 -6.31
CA LEU A 33 21.65 0.62 -5.38
C LEU A 33 22.22 0.26 -4.01
N PRO A 34 23.53 0.37 -3.80
CA PRO A 34 24.16 0.09 -2.51
C PRO A 34 23.55 0.92 -1.38
N GLY A 35 23.22 0.25 -0.26
CA GLY A 35 22.62 0.88 0.91
C GLY A 35 21.10 1.16 0.80
N ALA A 36 20.43 0.68 -0.24
CA ALA A 36 18.97 0.82 -0.35
C ALA A 36 18.21 -0.26 0.42
N VAL A 37 18.79 -1.45 0.58
CA VAL A 37 18.16 -2.59 1.27
C VAL A 37 18.50 -2.54 2.75
N ALA A 38 17.48 -2.52 3.60
CA ALA A 38 17.61 -2.61 5.05
C ALA A 38 17.64 -4.07 5.52
N THR A 39 16.67 -4.88 5.07
CA THR A 39 16.61 -6.32 5.36
C THR A 39 15.82 -7.06 4.28
N ALA A 40 15.91 -8.39 4.28
CA ALA A 40 15.15 -9.23 3.36
C ALA A 40 14.75 -10.53 4.03
N THR A 41 13.69 -11.13 3.53
CA THR A 41 13.20 -12.45 3.88
C THR A 41 12.87 -13.24 2.62
N ALA A 42 12.43 -14.48 2.78
CA ALA A 42 11.93 -15.26 1.63
C ALA A 42 10.70 -14.60 0.95
N GLU A 43 9.94 -13.77 1.67
CA GLU A 43 8.65 -13.25 1.18
C GLU A 43 8.72 -11.79 0.72
N TRP A 44 9.60 -10.97 1.28
CA TRP A 44 9.66 -9.54 1.01
C TRP A 44 11.08 -8.97 1.18
N VAL A 45 11.31 -7.81 0.57
CA VAL A 45 12.50 -6.99 0.79
C VAL A 45 12.10 -5.68 1.44
N GLU A 46 12.84 -5.25 2.47
CA GLU A 46 12.69 -3.96 3.12
C GLU A 46 13.72 -2.99 2.58
N VAL A 47 13.23 -1.82 2.19
CA VAL A 47 14.02 -0.75 1.60
C VAL A 47 14.01 0.45 2.55
N GLU A 48 15.16 1.10 2.67
CA GLU A 48 15.29 2.35 3.41
C GLU A 48 14.27 3.38 2.92
N PRO A 49 13.48 4.02 3.81
CA PRO A 49 12.43 4.98 3.42
C PRO A 49 12.90 6.06 2.47
N SER A 50 14.08 6.62 2.70
CA SER A 50 14.67 7.66 1.85
C SER A 50 15.06 7.19 0.45
N ARG A 51 15.18 5.88 0.24
CA ARG A 51 15.58 5.25 -1.02
C ARG A 51 14.43 4.54 -1.74
N ILE A 52 13.21 4.60 -1.17
CA ILE A 52 12.08 3.82 -1.68
C ILE A 52 11.75 4.18 -3.14
N LEU A 53 11.73 5.46 -3.49
CA LEU A 53 11.41 5.89 -4.86
C LEU A 53 12.46 5.41 -5.87
N ASP A 54 13.75 5.47 -5.53
CA ASP A 54 14.83 4.99 -6.39
C ASP A 54 14.75 3.47 -6.58
N ALA A 55 14.49 2.74 -5.50
CA ALA A 55 14.33 1.29 -5.54
C ALA A 55 13.13 0.86 -6.38
N LEU A 56 11.98 1.50 -6.21
CA LEU A 56 10.78 1.23 -6.99
C LEU A 56 10.99 1.57 -8.48
N ARG A 57 11.70 2.66 -8.79
CA ARG A 57 12.05 3.00 -10.17
C ARG A 57 12.97 1.97 -10.79
N TRP A 58 13.99 1.53 -10.07
CA TRP A 58 14.89 0.51 -10.56
C TRP A 58 14.15 -0.82 -10.81
N LEU A 59 13.30 -1.27 -9.86
CA LEU A 59 12.49 -2.48 -10.03
C LEU A 59 11.54 -2.40 -11.23
N HIS A 60 11.02 -1.21 -11.52
CA HIS A 60 10.16 -0.96 -12.68
C HIS A 60 10.93 -1.05 -14.00
N ASP A 61 12.15 -0.49 -14.06
CA ASP A 61 12.89 -0.29 -15.30
C ASP A 61 13.85 -1.45 -15.63
N ASP A 62 14.25 -2.24 -14.60
CA ASP A 62 15.12 -3.39 -14.78
C ASP A 62 14.46 -4.49 -15.62
N ALA A 63 15.21 -5.04 -16.58
CA ALA A 63 14.68 -5.99 -17.54
C ALA A 63 14.32 -7.36 -16.93
N GLU A 64 14.94 -7.75 -15.81
CA GLU A 64 14.65 -9.02 -15.14
C GLU A 64 13.54 -8.87 -14.11
N MET A 65 13.52 -7.77 -13.39
CA MET A 65 12.47 -7.47 -12.42
C MET A 65 11.18 -7.05 -13.10
N ASP A 66 11.25 -6.19 -14.11
CA ASP A 66 10.13 -5.76 -14.97
C ASP A 66 8.83 -5.48 -14.19
N ALA A 67 8.97 -4.93 -13.00
CA ALA A 67 7.88 -4.73 -12.05
C ALA A 67 7.02 -3.51 -12.43
N LYS A 68 6.41 -3.54 -13.61
CA LYS A 68 5.70 -2.41 -14.22
C LYS A 68 4.34 -2.09 -13.61
N GLN A 69 3.79 -3.00 -12.81
CA GLN A 69 2.49 -2.81 -12.21
C GLN A 69 2.57 -2.74 -10.69
N LEU A 70 2.02 -1.67 -10.11
CA LEU A 70 1.68 -1.60 -8.70
C LEU A 70 0.29 -2.19 -8.53
N SER A 71 0.23 -3.44 -8.04
CA SER A 71 -1.04 -4.14 -7.83
C SER A 71 -1.76 -3.64 -6.59
N ASN A 72 -1.00 -3.35 -5.53
CA ASN A 72 -1.54 -2.82 -4.28
C ASN A 72 -0.48 -2.05 -3.50
N LEU A 73 -0.92 -0.99 -2.82
CA LEU A 73 -0.17 -0.26 -1.82
C LEU A 73 -1.03 -0.17 -0.56
N CYS A 74 -0.52 -0.65 0.55
CA CYS A 74 -1.21 -0.59 1.83
C CYS A 74 -0.23 -0.26 2.95
N ALA A 75 -0.73 0.07 4.13
CA ALA A 75 0.10 0.28 5.30
C ALA A 75 -0.39 -0.56 6.49
N VAL A 76 0.52 -0.89 7.37
CA VAL A 76 0.27 -1.65 8.60
C VAL A 76 0.81 -0.85 9.78
N ASP A 77 -0.04 -0.57 10.75
CA ASP A 77 0.37 0.04 12.01
C ASP A 77 0.88 -1.05 12.97
N ARG A 78 2.12 -0.85 13.49
CA ARG A 78 2.78 -1.71 14.48
C ARG A 78 2.82 -1.11 15.88
N HIS A 79 2.07 -0.04 16.13
CA HIS A 79 2.06 0.82 17.33
C HIS A 79 3.28 1.75 17.47
N ASP A 80 4.46 1.29 17.19
CA ASP A 80 5.73 2.04 17.28
C ASP A 80 6.20 2.57 15.92
N ARG A 81 5.66 2.02 14.85
CA ARG A 81 6.04 2.33 13.48
C ARG A 81 4.95 1.95 12.49
N PHE A 82 5.05 2.47 11.27
CA PHE A 82 4.27 2.00 10.13
C PHE A 82 5.13 1.18 9.17
N GLU A 83 4.53 0.14 8.59
CA GLU A 83 5.09 -0.60 7.46
C GLU A 83 4.25 -0.28 6.23
N VAL A 84 4.82 0.41 5.24
CA VAL A 84 4.16 0.62 3.94
C VAL A 84 4.58 -0.52 3.02
N VAL A 85 3.61 -1.23 2.47
CA VAL A 85 3.81 -2.44 1.68
C VAL A 85 3.38 -2.20 0.24
N TYR A 86 4.29 -2.46 -0.68
CA TYR A 86 4.09 -2.33 -2.12
C TYR A 86 4.06 -3.73 -2.74
N HIS A 87 2.95 -4.09 -3.35
CA HIS A 87 2.81 -5.31 -4.14
C HIS A 87 3.02 -4.97 -5.61
N LEU A 88 4.15 -5.37 -6.14
CA LEU A 88 4.54 -5.13 -7.52
C LEU A 88 4.38 -6.40 -8.35
N GLN A 89 4.09 -6.25 -9.63
CA GLN A 89 3.89 -7.37 -10.54
C GLN A 89 4.51 -7.09 -11.91
N SER A 90 5.16 -8.10 -12.46
CA SER A 90 5.47 -8.19 -13.89
C SER A 90 4.43 -9.07 -14.57
N MET A 91 3.72 -8.50 -15.54
CA MET A 91 2.76 -9.26 -16.36
C MET A 91 3.50 -10.10 -17.41
N ASP A 92 4.58 -9.56 -17.98
CA ASP A 92 5.34 -10.20 -19.05
C ASP A 92 6.13 -11.41 -18.52
N ARG A 93 6.64 -11.32 -17.29
CA ARG A 93 7.42 -12.38 -16.65
C ARG A 93 6.61 -13.25 -15.70
N ASN A 94 5.35 -12.93 -15.49
CA ASN A 94 4.42 -13.63 -14.60
C ASN A 94 5.00 -13.86 -13.20
N HIS A 95 5.52 -12.80 -12.59
CA HIS A 95 5.96 -12.84 -11.19
C HIS A 95 5.50 -11.62 -10.39
N GLN A 96 5.58 -11.75 -9.06
CA GLN A 96 5.27 -10.68 -8.12
C GLN A 96 6.42 -10.46 -7.13
N ILE A 97 6.53 -9.24 -6.65
CA ILE A 97 7.54 -8.78 -5.69
C ILE A 97 6.81 -8.02 -4.57
N VAL A 98 7.22 -8.27 -3.34
CA VAL A 98 6.75 -7.49 -2.19
C VAL A 98 7.90 -6.64 -1.65
N VAL A 99 7.69 -5.33 -1.66
CA VAL A 99 8.62 -4.35 -1.10
C VAL A 99 7.98 -3.71 0.11
N LYS A 100 8.75 -3.50 1.18
CA LYS A 100 8.32 -2.77 2.36
C LYS A 100 9.22 -1.57 2.60
N ALA A 101 8.63 -0.51 3.17
CA ALA A 101 9.35 0.59 3.77
C ALA A 101 8.83 0.79 5.19
N VAL A 102 9.73 0.93 6.16
CA VAL A 102 9.38 1.10 7.57
C VAL A 102 9.57 2.56 7.95
N VAL A 103 8.48 3.20 8.40
CA VAL A 103 8.49 4.58 8.90
C VAL A 103 8.45 4.52 10.42
N GLY A 104 9.54 4.95 11.06
CA GLY A 104 9.69 4.88 12.52
C GLY A 104 8.96 5.98 13.30
N GLU A 105 8.58 7.08 12.63
CA GLU A 105 7.85 8.17 13.27
C GLU A 105 6.34 7.93 13.18
N HIS A 106 5.70 7.74 14.33
CA HIS A 106 4.26 7.51 14.40
C HIS A 106 3.46 8.82 14.37
N ASP A 107 4.01 9.91 14.89
CA ASP A 107 3.30 11.19 15.00
C ASP A 107 3.21 11.94 13.67
N ASP A 108 4.28 11.94 12.88
CA ASP A 108 4.35 12.61 11.58
C ASP A 108 5.00 11.72 10.49
N PRO A 109 4.40 10.56 10.19
CA PRO A 109 4.99 9.61 9.25
C PRO A 109 4.99 10.16 7.82
N SER A 110 6.14 10.08 7.14
CA SER A 110 6.23 10.49 5.74
C SER A 110 7.12 9.55 4.92
N LEU A 111 6.81 9.46 3.62
CA LEU A 111 7.57 8.72 2.61
C LEU A 111 7.53 9.46 1.27
N PRO A 112 8.56 9.31 0.42
CA PRO A 112 8.45 9.75 -0.96
C PRO A 112 7.31 9.06 -1.70
N SER A 113 6.52 9.82 -2.45
CA SER A 113 5.45 9.29 -3.31
C SER A 113 6.03 8.43 -4.44
N CYS A 114 5.42 7.29 -4.70
CA CYS A 114 5.77 6.45 -5.85
C CYS A 114 4.97 6.81 -7.13
N TYR A 115 4.08 7.81 -7.08
CA TYR A 115 3.31 8.29 -8.24
C TYR A 115 4.16 8.62 -9.49
N PRO A 116 5.38 9.18 -9.38
CA PRO A 116 6.22 9.40 -10.56
C PRO A 116 6.52 8.13 -11.36
N VAL A 117 6.58 6.98 -10.68
CA VAL A 117 6.82 5.66 -11.28
C VAL A 117 5.50 4.97 -11.61
N TYR A 118 4.61 4.87 -10.62
CA TYR A 118 3.34 4.15 -10.74
C TYR A 118 2.14 5.09 -10.68
N LYS A 119 1.51 5.37 -11.80
CA LYS A 119 0.34 6.26 -11.84
C LYS A 119 -0.86 5.73 -11.05
N GLY A 120 -0.97 4.42 -10.88
CA GLY A 120 -1.98 3.78 -10.03
C GLY A 120 -1.86 4.11 -8.54
N ALA A 121 -0.70 4.60 -8.09
CA ALA A 121 -0.49 5.04 -6.72
C ALA A 121 -1.36 6.24 -6.31
N LEU A 122 -1.83 7.05 -7.27
CA LEU A 122 -2.58 8.27 -7.00
C LEU A 122 -3.70 8.11 -5.97
N LEU A 123 -4.49 7.07 -6.08
CA LEU A 123 -5.60 6.81 -5.16
C LEU A 123 -5.19 5.96 -3.96
N GLN A 124 -4.25 5.03 -4.14
CA GLN A 124 -3.80 4.15 -3.07
C GLN A 124 -3.00 4.90 -1.99
N GLU A 125 -2.15 5.84 -2.38
CA GLU A 125 -1.45 6.73 -1.43
C GLU A 125 -2.43 7.65 -0.68
N ARG A 126 -3.47 8.15 -1.37
CA ARG A 126 -4.52 8.94 -0.72
C ARG A 126 -5.33 8.12 0.29
N GLU A 127 -5.61 6.86 0.01
CA GLU A 127 -6.27 5.94 0.93
C GLU A 127 -5.44 5.76 2.21
N VAL A 128 -4.14 5.46 2.06
CA VAL A 128 -3.23 5.31 3.19
C VAL A 128 -3.10 6.62 3.99
N TYR A 129 -2.99 7.75 3.30
CA TYR A 129 -2.99 9.07 3.94
C TYR A 129 -4.29 9.33 4.71
N ASP A 130 -5.43 9.10 4.09
CA ASP A 130 -6.73 9.40 4.69
C ASP A 130 -7.01 8.58 5.96
N LEU A 131 -6.65 7.29 5.93
CA LEU A 131 -7.00 6.35 6.98
C LEU A 131 -5.93 6.16 8.05
N MET A 132 -4.64 6.40 7.72
CA MET A 132 -3.50 6.20 8.62
C MET A 132 -2.63 7.45 8.83
N GLY A 133 -2.82 8.50 8.02
CA GLY A 133 -2.09 9.76 8.16
C GLY A 133 -0.64 9.73 7.71
N ILE A 134 -0.24 8.77 6.89
CA ILE A 134 1.10 8.73 6.30
C ILE A 134 1.15 9.71 5.14
N ARG A 135 2.05 10.70 5.18
CA ARG A 135 2.21 11.67 4.11
C ARG A 135 3.12 11.12 3.01
N PHE A 136 2.69 11.28 1.76
CA PHE A 136 3.49 10.92 0.58
C PHE A 136 4.04 12.18 -0.07
N GLU A 137 5.35 12.42 0.13
CA GLU A 137 6.03 13.62 -0.37
C GLU A 137 6.12 13.60 -1.90
N GLY A 138 5.72 14.72 -2.52
CA GLY A 138 5.68 14.82 -3.97
C GLY A 138 4.42 14.23 -4.62
N HIS A 139 3.44 13.79 -3.82
CA HIS A 139 2.14 13.38 -4.35
C HIS A 139 1.39 14.59 -4.94
N PRO A 140 0.82 14.50 -6.16
CA PRO A 140 0.24 15.66 -6.85
C PRO A 140 -1.07 16.19 -6.24
N ASP A 141 -1.81 15.36 -5.50
CA ASP A 141 -3.13 15.70 -4.95
C ASP A 141 -3.41 14.90 -3.66
N LEU A 142 -2.61 15.14 -2.61
CA LEU A 142 -2.73 14.42 -1.33
C LEU A 142 -3.80 15.06 -0.45
N ARG A 143 -5.03 14.58 -0.61
CA ARG A 143 -6.21 15.00 0.18
C ARG A 143 -7.05 13.79 0.56
N ARG A 144 -7.91 13.96 1.55
CA ARG A 144 -8.82 12.90 2.01
C ARG A 144 -9.71 12.40 0.85
N MET A 145 -10.12 11.14 0.93
CA MET A 145 -10.90 10.47 -0.13
C MET A 145 -12.17 9.82 0.41
N PHE A 146 -12.09 9.14 1.54
CA PHE A 146 -13.21 8.43 2.19
C PHE A 146 -13.84 9.22 3.33
N LEU A 147 -13.01 9.94 4.08
CA LEU A 147 -13.45 10.70 5.23
C LEU A 147 -13.78 12.14 4.82
N TRP A 148 -14.74 12.77 5.52
CA TRP A 148 -15.05 14.17 5.27
C TRP A 148 -13.91 15.09 5.69
N GLU A 149 -13.88 16.27 5.09
CA GLU A 149 -12.88 17.28 5.44
C GLU A 149 -13.03 17.71 6.90
N GLY A 150 -11.92 17.74 7.64
CA GLY A 150 -11.94 18.03 9.08
C GLY A 150 -12.25 16.82 9.97
N TYR A 151 -12.32 15.59 9.43
CA TYR A 151 -12.43 14.39 10.27
C TYR A 151 -11.28 14.33 11.29
N PRO A 152 -11.58 14.15 12.60
CA PRO A 152 -10.57 14.19 13.65
C PRO A 152 -9.78 12.87 13.72
N GLY A 153 -8.56 12.85 13.17
CA GLY A 153 -7.63 11.73 13.25
C GLY A 153 -7.69 10.75 12.08
N PHE A 154 -7.21 9.54 12.32
CA PHE A 154 -6.97 8.50 11.32
C PHE A 154 -7.50 7.14 11.84
N PRO A 155 -8.66 6.69 11.37
CA PRO A 155 -9.41 5.60 12.01
C PRO A 155 -8.77 4.21 11.91
N LEU A 156 -7.80 4.00 11.02
CA LEU A 156 -7.08 2.72 10.95
C LEU A 156 -5.82 2.67 11.81
N ARG A 157 -5.48 3.77 12.50
CA ARG A 157 -4.43 3.72 13.53
C ARG A 157 -4.92 2.96 14.75
N LYS A 158 -4.07 2.15 15.33
CA LYS A 158 -4.40 1.37 16.52
C LYS A 158 -4.63 2.20 17.78
N ASP A 159 -4.02 3.37 17.84
CA ASP A 159 -4.23 4.35 18.93
C ASP A 159 -5.54 5.12 18.79
N PHE A 160 -6.13 5.17 17.58
CA PHE A 160 -7.41 5.87 17.36
C PHE A 160 -8.56 5.31 18.21
N LEU A 161 -8.60 4.00 18.42
CA LEU A 161 -9.63 3.33 19.24
C LEU A 161 -9.49 3.57 20.75
N GLN A 162 -8.39 4.18 21.19
CA GLN A 162 -8.17 4.57 22.59
C GLN A 162 -8.72 5.96 22.92
N ILE A 163 -9.29 6.64 21.92
CA ILE A 163 -9.95 7.93 22.14
C ILE A 163 -11.24 7.67 22.93
N PRO A 164 -11.43 8.31 24.10
CA PRO A 164 -12.65 8.18 24.88
C PRO A 164 -13.88 8.50 24.03
N ASP A 165 -15.04 7.87 24.31
CA ASP A 165 -16.31 7.95 23.57
C ASP A 165 -16.84 9.37 23.26
N HIS A 166 -16.20 10.41 23.75
CA HIS A 166 -16.49 11.81 23.52
C HIS A 166 -15.29 12.53 22.90
N HIS A 167 -15.10 12.35 21.59
CA HIS A 167 -14.20 13.22 20.85
C HIS A 167 -14.90 14.57 20.61
N PRO A 168 -14.42 15.70 21.20
CA PRO A 168 -15.11 16.98 21.13
C PRO A 168 -15.23 17.59 19.71
N GLY A 169 -14.69 16.93 18.71
CA GLY A 169 -14.74 17.33 17.30
C GLY A 169 -15.54 16.41 16.37
N LEU A 170 -16.05 15.26 16.87
CA LEU A 170 -16.92 14.44 16.04
C LEU A 170 -18.28 15.12 15.93
N PRO A 171 -18.79 15.41 14.71
CA PRO A 171 -20.16 15.81 14.54
C PRO A 171 -21.04 14.70 15.13
N LYS A 172 -22.03 15.07 15.97
CA LYS A 172 -23.05 14.11 16.40
C LYS A 172 -23.66 13.52 15.14
N PHE A 173 -23.61 12.18 15.01
CA PHE A 173 -24.26 11.53 13.88
C PHE A 173 -25.71 11.99 13.81
N PRO A 174 -26.25 12.31 12.63
CA PRO A 174 -27.62 12.80 12.47
C PRO A 174 -28.71 11.80 12.90
N PHE A 175 -28.31 10.62 13.37
CA PHE A 175 -29.19 9.57 13.90
C PHE A 175 -29.31 9.56 15.43
N GLU A 176 -28.56 10.39 16.14
CA GLU A 176 -28.81 10.66 17.57
C GLU A 176 -29.81 11.80 17.73
N GLU A 177 -31.01 11.66 17.16
CA GLU A 177 -32.12 12.48 17.60
C GLU A 177 -32.48 12.09 19.03
N PRO A 178 -32.58 13.06 19.97
CA PRO A 178 -33.00 12.76 21.34
C PRO A 178 -34.43 12.25 21.30
N GLY A 179 -34.61 10.93 21.44
CA GLY A 179 -35.94 10.30 21.51
C GLY A 179 -36.12 9.01 20.71
N VAL A 180 -35.17 8.59 19.86
CA VAL A 180 -35.28 7.29 19.20
C VAL A 180 -34.64 6.22 20.08
N GLN A 181 -35.40 5.56 20.90
CA GLN A 181 -35.00 4.32 21.57
C GLN A 181 -34.85 3.25 20.52
N ALA A 182 -33.66 2.64 20.43
CA ALA A 182 -33.46 1.43 19.68
C ALA A 182 -34.45 0.34 20.13
N ARG A 183 -35.29 -0.11 19.20
CA ARG A 183 -36.15 -1.27 19.40
C ARG A 183 -35.42 -2.55 19.03
#